data_0f34beb41365e379b89a1e9bc65853c0
#
_entry.id   0f34beb41365e379b89a1e9bc65853c0
#
_cell.length_a   1.000
_cell.length_b   1.000
_cell.length_c   1.000
_cell.angle_alpha   90.00
_cell.angle_beta   90.00
_cell.angle_gamma   90.00
#
_symmetry.space_group_name_H-M   'P 1'
#
loop_
_entity.id
_entity.type
_entity.pdbx_description
1 polymer ?
#
loop_
_entity_poly.entity_id
_entity_poly.type
_entity_poly.pdbx_seq_one_letter_code
_entity_poly.pdbx_strand_id
1 'polypeptide(L)'
;VTVDGVQAVPGMKVSEEQKICVGKKVIQGAEQKVVLAVNKPAGIVCTGDMKVKNNIIRFLHYPVRVTYAGRLDKDSEGLLIMTNDGELINSMMRARYHHEKEYHVRVDKEITSEFVRQMSEGVHIQDVEKNLDAITRPCEVKQIGKYTFSIILTQGLNRQIRRMCEALGYKVTKLVRIRIMNVELGSLKSGAVRKIEGQELKKLYEQAGTHEGTGGAFK
;
A
#
# COMPACT_ATOMS: atom_id res chain seq x y z
N VAL A 1 21.19 -20.35 17.80
CA VAL A 1 21.57 -19.79 16.49
C VAL A 1 23.09 -19.79 16.37
N THR A 2 23.61 -20.25 15.25
CA THR A 2 25.06 -20.18 14.96
C THR A 2 25.29 -19.41 13.65
N VAL A 3 26.41 -18.71 13.57
CA VAL A 3 26.88 -18.01 12.38
C VAL A 3 28.23 -18.63 12.02
N ASP A 4 28.35 -19.21 10.83
CA ASP A 4 29.53 -19.96 10.37
C ASP A 4 30.01 -21.03 11.39
N GLY A 5 29.04 -21.66 12.09
CA GLY A 5 29.29 -22.66 13.11
C GLY A 5 29.57 -22.12 14.52
N VAL A 6 29.75 -20.81 14.69
CA VAL A 6 29.99 -20.14 15.98
C VAL A 6 28.67 -19.71 16.60
N GLN A 7 28.51 -19.90 17.92
CA GLN A 7 27.31 -19.49 18.66
C GLN A 7 27.10 -17.96 18.54
N ALA A 8 25.90 -17.57 18.02
CA ALA A 8 25.54 -16.16 17.90
C ALA A 8 25.22 -15.54 19.26
N VAL A 9 25.62 -14.28 19.44
CA VAL A 9 25.29 -13.48 20.62
C VAL A 9 24.32 -12.35 20.25
N PRO A 10 23.49 -11.85 21.19
CA PRO A 10 22.61 -10.72 20.93
C PRO A 10 23.40 -9.49 20.41
N GLY A 11 22.94 -8.89 19.32
CA GLY A 11 23.59 -7.75 18.69
C GLY A 11 24.74 -8.10 17.72
N MET A 12 25.05 -9.37 17.51
CA MET A 12 26.03 -9.80 16.51
C MET A 12 25.61 -9.37 15.12
N LYS A 13 26.47 -8.60 14.43
CA LYS A 13 26.26 -8.21 13.04
C LYS A 13 26.66 -9.37 12.13
N VAL A 14 25.82 -9.68 11.15
CA VAL A 14 26.06 -10.74 10.17
C VAL A 14 25.99 -10.17 8.76
N SER A 15 26.75 -10.76 7.83
CA SER A 15 26.70 -10.44 6.41
C SER A 15 25.86 -11.48 5.64
N GLU A 16 25.42 -11.13 4.43
CA GLU A 16 24.63 -12.01 3.56
C GLU A 16 25.40 -13.28 3.14
N GLU A 17 26.73 -13.27 3.21
CA GLU A 17 27.60 -14.40 2.85
C GLU A 17 27.74 -15.43 3.97
N GLN A 18 27.40 -15.06 5.21
CA GLN A 18 27.59 -15.90 6.38
C GLN A 18 26.48 -16.93 6.53
N LYS A 19 26.86 -18.17 6.85
CA LYS A 19 25.93 -19.27 7.06
C LYS A 19 25.30 -19.19 8.44
N ILE A 20 23.99 -18.89 8.47
CA ILE A 20 23.21 -18.83 9.72
C ILE A 20 22.43 -20.14 9.89
N CYS A 21 22.53 -20.76 11.07
CA CYS A 21 21.80 -21.97 11.41
C CYS A 21 20.99 -21.79 12.68
N VAL A 22 19.79 -22.39 12.71
CA VAL A 22 18.99 -22.60 13.93
C VAL A 22 18.86 -24.11 14.15
N GLY A 23 19.57 -24.63 15.15
CA GLY A 23 19.80 -26.04 15.29
C GLY A 23 20.46 -26.63 14.03
N LYS A 24 19.86 -27.64 13.44
CA LYS A 24 20.35 -28.26 12.18
C LYS A 24 19.83 -27.56 10.91
N LYS A 25 18.89 -26.61 11.04
CA LYS A 25 18.30 -25.92 9.89
C LYS A 25 19.16 -24.72 9.49
N VAL A 26 19.65 -24.72 8.28
CA VAL A 26 20.31 -23.57 7.67
C VAL A 26 19.25 -22.53 7.34
N ILE A 27 19.38 -21.32 7.90
CA ILE A 27 18.65 -20.14 7.49
C ILE A 27 19.62 -19.36 6.61
N GLN A 28 19.74 -19.73 5.37
CA GLN A 28 20.69 -19.10 4.47
C GLN A 28 19.97 -18.47 3.29
N GLY A 29 20.49 -17.31 2.92
CA GLY A 29 20.12 -16.57 1.75
C GLY A 29 19.03 -15.53 2.05
N ALA A 30 19.25 -14.32 1.58
CA ALA A 30 18.18 -13.37 1.42
C ALA A 30 17.09 -14.07 0.59
N GLU A 31 15.91 -14.31 1.15
CA GLU A 31 14.77 -14.77 0.35
C GLU A 31 14.68 -13.84 -0.85
N GLN A 32 14.61 -14.41 -2.05
CA GLN A 32 14.48 -13.60 -3.26
C GLN A 32 13.39 -12.57 -3.04
N LYS A 33 13.73 -11.30 -3.16
CA LYS A 33 12.78 -10.20 -2.99
C LYS A 33 11.68 -10.34 -4.04
N VAL A 34 10.45 -10.30 -3.60
CA VAL A 34 9.26 -10.41 -4.44
C VAL A 34 8.41 -9.16 -4.21
N VAL A 35 8.02 -8.52 -5.30
CA VAL A 35 7.09 -7.38 -5.27
C VAL A 35 5.90 -7.72 -6.17
N LEU A 36 4.70 -7.63 -5.61
CA LEU A 36 3.45 -8.03 -6.25
C LEU A 36 2.49 -6.85 -6.34
N ALA A 37 1.84 -6.72 -7.48
CA ALA A 37 0.63 -5.94 -7.65
C ALA A 37 -0.58 -6.87 -7.52
N VAL A 38 -1.45 -6.57 -6.57
CA VAL A 38 -2.67 -7.34 -6.29
C VAL A 38 -3.87 -6.44 -6.54
N ASN A 39 -4.86 -6.90 -7.30
CA ASN A 39 -6.16 -6.23 -7.37
C ASN A 39 -7.05 -6.76 -6.23
N LYS A 40 -6.99 -6.10 -5.08
CA LYS A 40 -7.75 -6.48 -3.90
C LYS A 40 -9.25 -6.30 -4.15
N PRO A 41 -10.09 -7.33 -4.04
CA PRO A 41 -11.55 -7.17 -4.10
C PRO A 41 -12.09 -6.54 -2.81
N ALA A 42 -13.30 -5.99 -2.88
CA ALA A 42 -14.06 -5.59 -1.69
C ALA A 42 -14.31 -6.80 -0.78
N GLY A 43 -14.44 -6.56 0.53
CA GLY A 43 -14.68 -7.61 1.52
C GLY A 43 -13.41 -8.20 2.13
N ILE A 44 -12.24 -8.05 1.49
CA ILE A 44 -10.96 -8.53 2.01
C ILE A 44 -10.30 -7.46 2.90
N VAL A 45 -9.83 -7.89 4.07
CA VAL A 45 -9.23 -7.03 5.10
C VAL A 45 -7.69 -7.06 5.00
N CYS A 46 -7.06 -5.89 4.92
CA CYS A 46 -5.60 -5.76 5.00
C CYS A 46 -5.13 -5.91 6.46
N THR A 47 -4.99 -7.16 6.90
CA THR A 47 -4.48 -7.54 8.22
C THR A 47 -3.65 -8.81 8.13
N GLY A 48 -2.65 -8.94 9.03
CA GLY A 48 -1.90 -10.18 9.26
C GLY A 48 -2.54 -11.10 10.31
N ASP A 49 -3.64 -10.67 10.94
CA ASP A 49 -4.34 -11.49 11.92
C ASP A 49 -5.03 -12.69 11.26
N MET A 50 -4.49 -13.88 11.54
CA MET A 50 -5.00 -15.15 11.00
C MET A 50 -6.36 -15.57 11.56
N LYS A 51 -6.87 -14.92 12.60
CA LYS A 51 -8.23 -15.12 13.13
C LYS A 51 -9.27 -14.50 12.19
N VAL A 52 -8.90 -13.47 11.43
CA VAL A 52 -9.77 -12.85 10.42
C VAL A 52 -9.79 -13.74 9.18
N LYS A 53 -10.90 -14.42 8.94
CA LYS A 53 -11.05 -15.41 7.84
C LYS A 53 -10.78 -14.83 6.45
N ASN A 54 -11.25 -13.60 6.20
CA ASN A 54 -11.11 -12.89 4.93
C ASN A 54 -9.93 -11.88 4.92
N ASN A 55 -8.82 -12.24 5.56
CA ASN A 55 -7.60 -11.43 5.52
C ASN A 55 -6.85 -11.60 4.19
N ILE A 56 -6.08 -10.57 3.82
CA ILE A 56 -5.36 -10.51 2.54
C ILE A 56 -4.28 -11.59 2.39
N ILE A 57 -3.66 -12.03 3.49
CA ILE A 57 -2.60 -13.05 3.45
C ILE A 57 -3.19 -14.41 3.06
N ARG A 58 -4.32 -14.80 3.67
CA ARG A 58 -5.05 -16.02 3.28
C ARG A 58 -5.61 -15.95 1.88
N PHE A 59 -6.15 -14.80 1.50
CA PHE A 59 -6.72 -14.57 0.18
C PHE A 59 -5.68 -14.76 -0.92
N LEU A 60 -4.49 -14.19 -0.74
CA LEU A 60 -3.41 -14.25 -1.73
C LEU A 60 -2.80 -15.66 -1.83
N HIS A 61 -2.66 -16.37 -0.70
CA HIS A 61 -2.03 -17.71 -0.61
C HIS A 61 -0.76 -17.83 -1.46
N TYR A 62 0.16 -16.85 -1.34
CA TYR A 62 1.39 -16.81 -2.13
C TYR A 62 2.47 -17.70 -1.50
N PRO A 63 3.30 -18.42 -2.33
CA PRO A 63 4.30 -19.39 -1.82
C PRO A 63 5.36 -18.80 -0.91
N VAL A 64 5.71 -17.51 -1.12
CA VAL A 64 6.64 -16.74 -0.28
C VAL A 64 5.85 -15.85 0.68
N ARG A 65 6.34 -15.73 1.90
CA ARG A 65 5.71 -14.84 2.89
C ARG A 65 5.86 -13.38 2.45
N VAL A 66 4.76 -12.76 2.08
CA VAL A 66 4.68 -11.33 1.73
C VAL A 66 3.74 -10.60 2.66
N THR A 67 3.93 -9.29 2.81
CA THR A 67 3.01 -8.40 3.53
C THR A 67 2.68 -7.17 2.69
N TYR A 68 1.71 -6.38 3.08
CA TYR A 68 1.22 -5.25 2.32
C TYR A 68 2.03 -3.97 2.58
N ALA A 69 2.39 -3.25 1.52
CA ALA A 69 2.96 -1.91 1.58
C ALA A 69 1.83 -0.87 1.53
N GLY A 70 1.31 -0.52 2.68
CA GLY A 70 0.09 0.29 2.83
C GLY A 70 -1.18 -0.56 2.81
N ARG A 71 -2.30 0.06 3.15
CA ARG A 71 -3.58 -0.64 3.30
C ARG A 71 -4.65 -0.06 2.38
N LEU A 72 -5.66 -0.88 2.12
CA LEU A 72 -6.97 -0.49 1.62
C LEU A 72 -8.01 -0.93 2.65
N ASP A 73 -9.06 -0.15 2.79
CA ASP A 73 -10.21 -0.52 3.63
C ASP A 73 -10.88 -1.79 3.12
N LYS A 74 -11.63 -2.46 3.99
CA LYS A 74 -12.37 -3.68 3.65
C LYS A 74 -13.31 -3.49 2.45
N ASP A 75 -13.99 -2.35 2.41
CA ASP A 75 -14.97 -1.96 1.39
C ASP A 75 -14.37 -1.23 0.18
N SER A 76 -13.05 -1.11 0.09
CA SER A 76 -12.33 -0.52 -1.03
C SER A 76 -11.65 -1.60 -1.87
N GLU A 77 -11.51 -1.33 -3.16
CA GLU A 77 -10.97 -2.24 -4.18
C GLU A 77 -9.71 -1.68 -4.83
N GLY A 78 -9.03 -2.51 -5.61
CA GLY A 78 -7.97 -2.09 -6.52
C GLY A 78 -6.57 -2.39 -6.04
N LEU A 79 -5.61 -1.63 -6.57
CA LEU A 79 -4.19 -1.90 -6.45
C LEU A 79 -3.70 -1.91 -5.01
N LEU A 80 -3.09 -3.01 -4.61
CA LEU A 80 -2.36 -3.19 -3.37
C LEU A 80 -0.99 -3.77 -3.69
N ILE A 81 0.08 -3.16 -3.20
CA ILE A 81 1.43 -3.71 -3.32
C ILE A 81 1.70 -4.62 -2.13
N MET A 82 2.18 -5.84 -2.43
CA MET A 82 2.59 -6.81 -1.42
C MET A 82 4.01 -7.28 -1.69
N THR A 83 4.83 -7.40 -0.63
CA THR A 83 6.24 -7.72 -0.78
C THR A 83 6.81 -8.35 0.51
N ASN A 84 7.95 -9.05 0.38
CA ASN A 84 8.81 -9.46 1.50
C ASN A 84 9.96 -8.48 1.74
N ASP A 85 10.05 -7.37 0.96
CA ASP A 85 11.06 -6.33 1.14
C ASP A 85 10.62 -5.31 2.18
N GLY A 86 11.17 -5.44 3.40
CA GLY A 86 10.86 -4.54 4.51
C GLY A 86 11.33 -3.09 4.30
N GLU A 87 12.42 -2.86 3.55
CA GLU A 87 12.92 -1.52 3.24
C GLU A 87 11.96 -0.80 2.30
N LEU A 88 11.50 -1.48 1.26
CA LEU A 88 10.50 -0.94 0.34
C LEU A 88 9.20 -0.60 1.08
N ILE A 89 8.71 -1.51 1.95
CA ILE A 89 7.51 -1.24 2.77
C ILE A 89 7.69 0.01 3.61
N ASN A 90 8.79 0.09 4.36
CA ASN A 90 9.07 1.22 5.24
C ASN A 90 9.14 2.54 4.46
N SER A 91 9.78 2.53 3.30
CA SER A 91 9.91 3.72 2.46
C SER A 91 8.57 4.16 1.89
N MET A 92 7.79 3.25 1.33
CA MET A 92 6.44 3.52 0.81
C MET A 92 5.46 4.03 1.88
N MET A 93 5.67 3.65 3.15
CA MET A 93 4.80 4.07 4.27
C MET A 93 5.20 5.41 4.88
N ARG A 94 6.39 5.95 4.60
CA ARG A 94 6.83 7.23 5.15
C ARG A 94 6.06 8.39 4.56
N ALA A 95 5.25 9.06 5.39
CA ALA A 95 4.41 10.19 4.98
C ALA A 95 5.18 11.38 4.38
N ARG A 96 6.48 11.53 4.74
CA ARG A 96 7.34 12.62 4.25
C ARG A 96 7.65 12.56 2.75
N TYR A 97 7.54 11.40 2.12
CA TYR A 97 7.85 11.24 0.69
C TYR A 97 6.67 11.54 -0.23
N HIS A 98 5.50 11.81 0.31
CA HIS A 98 4.31 12.24 -0.44
C HIS A 98 3.97 11.34 -1.64
N HIS A 99 4.12 10.04 -1.48
CA HIS A 99 3.86 9.07 -2.54
C HIS A 99 2.41 9.15 -3.04
N GLU A 100 2.26 9.42 -4.32
CA GLU A 100 0.96 9.54 -4.95
C GLU A 100 0.19 8.23 -5.00
N LYS A 101 -1.10 8.34 -4.77
CA LYS A 101 -2.08 7.26 -4.96
C LYS A 101 -3.28 7.82 -5.67
N GLU A 102 -3.65 7.20 -6.77
CA GLU A 102 -4.79 7.62 -7.58
C GLU A 102 -5.96 6.65 -7.42
N TYR A 103 -7.15 7.24 -7.35
CA TYR A 103 -8.39 6.50 -7.13
C TYR A 103 -9.46 6.93 -8.12
N HIS A 104 -10.24 5.97 -8.61
CA HIS A 104 -11.53 6.21 -9.22
C HIS A 104 -12.62 6.02 -8.17
N VAL A 105 -13.45 7.03 -8.02
CA VAL A 105 -14.48 7.09 -6.97
C VAL A 105 -15.84 7.32 -7.59
N ARG A 106 -16.80 6.44 -7.29
CA ARG A 106 -18.20 6.64 -7.65
C ARG A 106 -19.01 7.06 -6.43
N VAL A 107 -19.87 8.04 -6.62
CA VAL A 107 -20.75 8.60 -5.60
C VAL A 107 -22.22 8.42 -5.96
N ASP A 108 -23.10 8.68 -5.01
CA ASP A 108 -24.57 8.51 -5.11
C ASP A 108 -25.28 9.67 -5.81
N LYS A 109 -24.61 10.83 -5.94
CA LYS A 109 -25.17 12.04 -6.55
C LYS A 109 -24.35 12.49 -7.74
N GLU A 110 -24.94 13.29 -8.62
CA GLU A 110 -24.27 13.93 -9.74
C GLU A 110 -23.16 14.87 -9.23
N ILE A 111 -21.99 14.78 -9.86
CA ILE A 111 -20.82 15.58 -9.53
C ILE A 111 -20.99 16.97 -10.13
N THR A 112 -20.83 17.99 -9.30
CA THR A 112 -20.86 19.41 -9.69
C THR A 112 -19.47 20.00 -9.76
N SER A 113 -19.32 21.11 -10.48
CA SER A 113 -18.04 21.88 -10.50
C SER A 113 -17.63 22.33 -9.10
N GLU A 114 -18.61 22.69 -8.28
CA GLU A 114 -18.40 23.10 -6.90
C GLU A 114 -17.87 21.95 -6.03
N PHE A 115 -18.40 20.75 -6.18
CA PHE A 115 -17.87 19.54 -5.52
C PHE A 115 -16.40 19.33 -5.89
N VAL A 116 -16.06 19.39 -7.19
CA VAL A 116 -14.67 19.21 -7.66
C VAL A 116 -13.74 20.26 -7.06
N ARG A 117 -14.16 21.53 -7.05
CA ARG A 117 -13.41 22.63 -6.47
C ARG A 117 -13.15 22.41 -4.98
N GLN A 118 -14.19 22.15 -4.18
CA GLN A 118 -14.06 21.93 -2.73
C GLN A 118 -13.20 20.72 -2.40
N MET A 119 -13.38 19.59 -3.12
CA MET A 119 -12.54 18.40 -2.96
C MET A 119 -11.06 18.70 -3.24
N SER A 120 -10.76 19.54 -4.24
CA SER A 120 -9.38 19.88 -4.64
C SER A 120 -8.69 20.82 -3.65
N GLU A 121 -9.40 21.76 -3.07
CA GLU A 121 -8.87 22.76 -2.13
C GLU A 121 -8.54 22.17 -0.75
N GLY A 122 -9.13 21.03 -0.43
CA GLY A 122 -9.04 20.37 0.87
C GLY A 122 -10.33 20.51 1.66
N VAL A 123 -10.67 19.47 2.39
CA VAL A 123 -11.92 19.32 3.13
C VAL A 123 -11.63 19.07 4.60
N HIS A 124 -12.36 19.74 5.48
CA HIS A 124 -12.32 19.46 6.91
C HIS A 124 -13.02 18.13 7.19
N ILE A 125 -12.30 17.18 7.78
CA ILE A 125 -12.80 15.85 8.11
C ILE A 125 -12.62 15.54 9.59
N GLN A 126 -13.62 14.94 10.19
CA GLN A 126 -13.62 14.60 11.62
C GLN A 126 -14.04 13.14 11.86
N ASP A 127 -13.49 12.53 12.89
CA ASP A 127 -13.91 11.25 13.47
C ASP A 127 -13.49 11.18 14.94
N VAL A 128 -14.44 11.39 15.83
CA VAL A 128 -14.21 11.41 17.28
C VAL A 128 -13.66 10.06 17.77
N GLU A 129 -14.21 8.95 17.29
CA GLU A 129 -13.75 7.60 17.69
C GLU A 129 -12.31 7.30 17.27
N LYS A 130 -11.84 7.92 16.20
CA LYS A 130 -10.47 7.75 15.67
C LYS A 130 -9.54 8.89 16.07
N ASN A 131 -10.02 9.83 16.90
CA ASN A 131 -9.28 11.03 17.25
C ASN A 131 -8.72 11.76 16.01
N LEU A 132 -9.57 11.88 14.99
CA LEU A 132 -9.25 12.52 13.72
C LEU A 132 -10.01 13.87 13.66
N ASP A 133 -9.27 14.95 13.51
CA ASP A 133 -9.77 16.28 13.22
C ASP A 133 -8.70 16.98 12.37
N ALA A 134 -8.95 17.13 11.07
CA ALA A 134 -7.95 17.63 10.15
C ALA A 134 -8.57 18.24 8.89
N ILE A 135 -7.90 19.25 8.33
CA ILE A 135 -8.14 19.70 6.96
C ILE A 135 -7.23 18.87 6.05
N THR A 136 -7.80 18.23 5.03
CA THR A 136 -7.02 17.43 4.07
C THR A 136 -6.16 18.37 3.22
N ARG A 137 -5.01 17.83 2.75
CA ARG A 137 -4.17 18.62 1.83
C ARG A 137 -4.89 18.85 0.50
N PRO A 138 -4.62 19.97 -0.18
CA PRO A 138 -5.03 20.16 -1.56
C PRO A 138 -4.58 18.98 -2.43
N CYS A 139 -5.42 18.60 -3.40
CA CYS A 139 -5.19 17.44 -4.23
C CYS A 139 -5.79 17.62 -5.63
N GLU A 140 -5.33 16.81 -6.59
CA GLU A 140 -5.91 16.83 -7.92
C GLU A 140 -7.20 16.03 -7.94
N VAL A 141 -8.30 16.66 -8.41
CA VAL A 141 -9.61 16.01 -8.59
C VAL A 141 -10.13 16.33 -9.98
N LYS A 142 -10.56 15.30 -10.69
CA LYS A 142 -11.09 15.43 -12.05
C LYS A 142 -12.37 14.62 -12.21
N GLN A 143 -13.42 15.27 -12.66
CA GLN A 143 -14.63 14.55 -13.05
C GLN A 143 -14.36 13.70 -14.30
N ILE A 144 -14.66 12.40 -14.22
CA ILE A 144 -14.48 11.43 -15.31
C ILE A 144 -15.81 10.79 -15.76
N GLY A 145 -16.90 11.15 -15.12
CA GLY A 145 -18.26 10.72 -15.47
C GLY A 145 -19.30 11.42 -14.61
N LYS A 146 -20.57 11.25 -14.92
CA LYS A 146 -21.68 11.92 -14.23
C LYS A 146 -21.64 11.72 -12.69
N TYR A 147 -21.29 10.53 -12.24
CA TYR A 147 -21.22 10.10 -10.83
C TYR A 147 -19.83 9.64 -10.42
N THR A 148 -18.80 9.90 -11.22
CA THR A 148 -17.46 9.34 -11.03
C THR A 148 -16.38 10.41 -11.20
N PHE A 149 -15.41 10.42 -10.29
CA PHE A 149 -14.24 11.28 -10.37
C PHE A 149 -12.95 10.50 -10.11
N SER A 150 -11.83 11.02 -10.62
CA SER A 150 -10.48 10.63 -10.23
C SER A 150 -9.96 11.58 -9.16
N ILE A 151 -9.20 11.05 -8.20
CA ILE A 151 -8.51 11.84 -7.18
C ILE A 151 -7.10 11.29 -6.94
N ILE A 152 -6.10 12.19 -6.88
CA ILE A 152 -4.72 11.85 -6.57
C ILE A 152 -4.37 12.39 -5.18
N LEU A 153 -4.00 11.51 -4.27
CA LEU A 153 -3.63 11.84 -2.90
C LEU A 153 -2.17 11.54 -2.61
N THR A 154 -1.52 12.44 -1.87
CA THR A 154 -0.16 12.27 -1.32
C THR A 154 -0.15 11.99 0.19
N GLN A 155 -1.33 11.92 0.82
CA GLN A 155 -1.53 11.57 2.22
C GLN A 155 -2.48 10.37 2.34
N GLY A 156 -2.60 9.80 3.54
CA GLY A 156 -3.46 8.64 3.77
C GLY A 156 -4.09 8.68 5.15
N LEU A 157 -5.01 9.61 5.38
CA LEU A 157 -5.81 9.63 6.61
C LEU A 157 -6.85 8.49 6.60
N ASN A 158 -7.29 8.10 7.79
CA ASN A 158 -8.28 7.02 7.91
C ASN A 158 -9.54 7.35 7.10
N ARG A 159 -9.87 6.50 6.12
CA ARG A 159 -11.04 6.62 5.22
C ARG A 159 -11.20 8.01 4.57
N GLN A 160 -10.07 8.67 4.28
CA GLN A 160 -10.00 10.07 3.87
C GLN A 160 -11.02 10.44 2.77
N ILE A 161 -11.00 9.75 1.63
CA ILE A 161 -11.88 10.07 0.49
C ILE A 161 -13.36 9.96 0.88
N ARG A 162 -13.73 8.92 1.64
CA ARG A 162 -15.12 8.71 2.07
C ARG A 162 -15.58 9.85 2.99
N ARG A 163 -14.72 10.27 3.92
CA ARG A 163 -15.01 11.39 4.83
C ARG A 163 -15.09 12.74 4.10
N MET A 164 -14.19 12.97 3.14
CA MET A 164 -14.24 14.17 2.29
C MET A 164 -15.56 14.23 1.53
N CYS A 165 -15.98 13.14 0.90
CA CYS A 165 -17.27 13.07 0.21
C CYS A 165 -18.44 13.29 1.18
N GLU A 166 -18.44 12.64 2.34
CA GLU A 166 -19.48 12.74 3.35
C GLU A 166 -19.63 14.17 3.89
N ALA A 167 -18.52 14.86 4.17
CA ALA A 167 -18.51 16.26 4.59
C ALA A 167 -19.14 17.20 3.55
N LEU A 168 -19.08 16.85 2.27
CA LEU A 168 -19.72 17.58 1.18
C LEU A 168 -21.13 17.03 0.83
N GLY A 169 -21.68 16.12 1.63
CA GLY A 169 -23.03 15.57 1.47
C GLY A 169 -23.15 14.50 0.40
N TYR A 170 -22.03 13.83 0.01
CA TYR A 170 -21.99 12.73 -0.95
C TYR A 170 -21.65 11.41 -0.26
N LYS A 171 -22.18 10.30 -0.78
CA LYS A 171 -21.86 8.96 -0.31
C LYS A 171 -21.05 8.20 -1.37
N VAL A 172 -19.88 7.68 -0.99
CA VAL A 172 -19.09 6.83 -1.87
C VAL A 172 -19.73 5.46 -2.03
N THR A 173 -20.10 5.11 -3.26
CA THR A 173 -20.69 3.81 -3.62
C THR A 173 -19.64 2.82 -4.12
N LYS A 174 -18.57 3.29 -4.76
CA LYS A 174 -17.43 2.47 -5.19
C LYS A 174 -16.15 3.27 -5.09
N LEU A 175 -15.06 2.63 -4.61
CA LEU A 175 -13.74 3.23 -4.51
C LEU A 175 -12.69 2.20 -4.96
N VAL A 176 -11.97 2.54 -6.02
CA VAL A 176 -10.95 1.69 -6.63
C VAL A 176 -9.64 2.43 -6.69
N ARG A 177 -8.58 1.92 -6.06
CA ARG A 177 -7.23 2.47 -6.25
C ARG A 177 -6.65 1.93 -7.54
N ILE A 178 -6.35 2.83 -8.48
CA ILE A 178 -5.89 2.46 -9.82
C ILE A 178 -4.38 2.64 -10.00
N ARG A 179 -3.72 3.44 -9.15
CA ARG A 179 -2.28 3.68 -9.23
C ARG A 179 -1.67 3.92 -7.86
N ILE A 180 -0.44 3.47 -7.68
CA ILE A 180 0.46 3.81 -6.58
C ILE A 180 1.80 4.16 -7.20
N MET A 181 2.24 5.42 -7.06
CA MET A 181 3.46 5.90 -7.69
C MET A 181 3.45 5.61 -9.21
N ASN A 182 4.42 4.85 -9.72
CA ASN A 182 4.49 4.43 -11.13
C ASN A 182 3.76 3.11 -11.43
N VAL A 183 3.27 2.40 -10.41
CA VAL A 183 2.58 1.11 -10.60
C VAL A 183 1.11 1.34 -10.86
N GLU A 184 0.63 0.84 -11.98
CA GLU A 184 -0.77 0.94 -12.39
C GLU A 184 -1.51 -0.40 -12.23
N LEU A 185 -2.79 -0.31 -11.91
CA LEU A 185 -3.68 -1.46 -11.87
C LEU A 185 -3.86 -2.07 -13.27
N GLY A 186 -4.00 -1.20 -14.29
CA GLY A 186 -4.20 -1.60 -15.67
C GLY A 186 -5.37 -2.57 -15.85
N SER A 187 -5.15 -3.61 -16.63
CA SER A 187 -6.13 -4.67 -16.91
C SER A 187 -6.15 -5.80 -15.90
N LEU A 188 -5.45 -5.69 -14.77
CA LEU A 188 -5.42 -6.74 -13.75
C LEU A 188 -6.81 -7.00 -13.19
N LYS A 189 -7.36 -8.20 -13.39
CA LYS A 189 -8.72 -8.57 -12.95
C LYS A 189 -8.83 -8.57 -11.42
N SER A 190 -10.04 -8.31 -10.91
CA SER A 190 -10.31 -8.37 -9.45
C SER A 190 -9.92 -9.74 -8.89
N GLY A 191 -9.17 -9.73 -7.79
CA GLY A 191 -8.61 -10.92 -7.16
C GLY A 191 -7.33 -11.45 -7.79
N ALA A 192 -6.91 -10.95 -8.95
CA ALA A 192 -5.69 -11.38 -9.60
C ALA A 192 -4.44 -10.72 -9.00
N VAL A 193 -3.31 -11.39 -9.25
CA VAL A 193 -1.98 -10.95 -8.82
C VAL A 193 -1.01 -11.03 -10.01
N ARG A 194 -0.09 -10.07 -10.08
CA ARG A 194 1.07 -10.13 -10.97
C ARG A 194 2.33 -9.71 -10.24
N LYS A 195 3.48 -10.18 -10.71
CA LYS A 195 4.76 -9.65 -10.25
C LYS A 195 4.99 -8.25 -10.83
N ILE A 196 5.70 -7.42 -10.07
CA ILE A 196 6.27 -6.16 -10.54
C ILE A 196 7.74 -6.45 -10.81
N GLU A 197 8.18 -6.27 -12.06
CA GLU A 197 9.51 -6.68 -12.53
C GLU A 197 10.08 -5.62 -13.49
N GLY A 198 11.37 -5.76 -13.84
CA GLY A 198 12.03 -4.94 -14.85
C GLY A 198 12.00 -3.44 -14.57
N GLN A 199 11.68 -2.64 -15.58
CA GLN A 199 11.66 -1.18 -15.49
C GLN A 199 10.58 -0.65 -14.52
N GLU A 200 9.43 -1.33 -14.39
CA GLU A 200 8.40 -0.94 -13.44
C GLU A 200 8.90 -1.06 -12.00
N LEU A 201 9.59 -2.16 -11.68
CA LEU A 201 10.19 -2.39 -10.37
C LEU A 201 11.29 -1.38 -10.08
N LYS A 202 12.20 -1.16 -11.02
CA LYS A 202 13.28 -0.17 -10.88
C LYS A 202 12.75 1.23 -10.56
N LYS A 203 11.77 1.70 -11.33
CA LYS A 203 11.11 2.99 -11.08
C LYS A 203 10.41 3.05 -9.71
N LEU A 204 9.82 1.93 -9.26
CA LEU A 204 9.18 1.86 -7.96
C LEU A 204 10.20 2.07 -6.83
N TYR A 205 11.36 1.43 -6.89
CA TYR A 205 12.43 1.63 -5.92
C TYR A 205 13.00 3.05 -5.94
N GLU A 206 13.23 3.60 -7.14
CA GLU A 206 13.70 4.98 -7.31
C GLU A 206 12.74 5.99 -6.67
N GLN A 207 11.44 5.88 -6.97
CA GLN A 207 10.42 6.77 -6.42
C GLN A 207 10.20 6.55 -4.91
N ALA A 208 10.36 5.33 -4.43
CA ALA A 208 10.32 5.02 -3.01
C ALA A 208 11.54 5.58 -2.25
N GLY A 209 12.61 5.99 -2.94
CA GLY A 209 13.86 6.45 -2.31
C GLY A 209 14.65 5.31 -1.69
N THR A 210 14.58 4.11 -2.27
CA THR A 210 15.32 2.90 -1.89
C THR A 210 15.96 2.27 -3.12
N HIS A 211 16.84 1.29 -2.91
CA HIS A 211 17.50 0.57 -4.00
C HIS A 211 17.11 -0.91 -3.97
N GLU A 212 17.02 -1.51 -5.15
CA GLU A 212 16.85 -2.94 -5.29
C GLU A 212 18.12 -3.65 -4.80
N GLY A 213 18.02 -4.39 -3.69
CA GLY A 213 19.05 -5.37 -3.29
C GLY A 213 20.29 -4.89 -2.57
N THR A 214 20.38 -3.63 -2.10
CA THR A 214 21.46 -3.27 -1.17
C THR A 214 20.98 -3.42 0.28
N GLY A 215 21.36 -4.49 0.92
CA GLY A 215 21.32 -4.59 2.38
C GLY A 215 22.04 -3.38 2.96
N GLY A 216 21.26 -2.42 3.47
CA GLY A 216 21.79 -1.14 3.92
C GLY A 216 22.80 -1.33 5.05
N ALA A 217 24.05 -1.01 4.78
CA ALA A 217 25.00 -0.69 5.85
C ALA A 217 24.47 0.58 6.53
N PHE A 218 23.89 0.44 7.70
CA PHE A 218 23.63 1.58 8.58
C PHE A 218 24.97 2.18 9.00
N LYS A 219 25.25 3.40 8.59
CA LYS A 219 26.23 4.28 9.24
C LYS A 219 25.61 4.88 10.50
#